data_9e18b91b69be213be3435e78f25e683e
#
_entry.id   9e18b91b69be213be3435e78f25e683e
#
_cell.length_a   1.000
_cell.length_b   1.000
_cell.length_c   1.000
_cell.angle_alpha   90.00
_cell.angle_beta   90.00
_cell.angle_gamma   90.00
#
_symmetry.space_group_name_H-M   'P 1'
#
loop_
_entity.id
_entity.type
_entity.pdbx_description
1 polymer ?
#
loop_
_entity_poly.entity_id
_entity_poly.type
_entity_poly.pdbx_seq_one_letter_code
_entity_poly.pdbx_strand_id
1 'polypeptide(L)'
;MIANGNGAGHRAGLDEPPGHASTSFRIDPDRAALVLVARSNAGPITFGATGIEGSISVHVAGGEVATHVPPAARLEVPVQRLTCGNGLYDAELLRRVDARLFPRAVVELQGASPIGATGRYHVEGVLTFHGVTRSMAGTVAVSFPEPGRMVIEGEQVLDMRHFEITPPAVAMLRIYPEVRVQLHLEADTAHP
;
A
#
# COMPACT_ATOMS: atom_id res chain seq x y z
N MET A 1 -5.43 -50.98 56.59
CA MET A 1 -6.46 -51.40 55.63
C MET A 1 -6.91 -50.09 54.96
N ILE A 2 -6.21 -49.60 53.99
CA ILE A 2 -6.45 -49.56 52.58
C ILE A 2 -7.83 -48.98 52.23
N ALA A 3 -7.85 -47.79 51.63
CA ALA A 3 -8.72 -47.47 50.52
C ALA A 3 -8.14 -46.24 49.70
N ASN A 4 -7.74 -46.55 48.53
CA ASN A 4 -7.41 -45.60 47.47
C ASN A 4 -8.64 -44.80 47.05
N GLY A 5 -8.49 -43.46 46.91
CA GLY A 5 -9.43 -42.57 46.27
C GLY A 5 -8.75 -41.90 45.10
N ASN A 6 -8.98 -42.43 43.90
CA ASN A 6 -8.47 -41.93 42.63
C ASN A 6 -9.31 -40.72 42.21
N GLY A 7 -8.79 -39.53 42.40
CA GLY A 7 -9.40 -38.27 41.92
C GLY A 7 -8.92 -37.95 40.52
N ALA A 8 -9.69 -38.33 39.49
CA ALA A 8 -9.47 -37.93 38.13
C ALA A 8 -9.61 -36.41 38.00
N GLY A 9 -8.49 -35.73 37.86
CA GLY A 9 -8.45 -34.31 37.47
C GLY A 9 -8.98 -34.11 36.04
N HIS A 10 -10.18 -33.59 35.98
CA HIS A 10 -10.78 -33.11 34.76
C HIS A 10 -10.02 -31.84 34.36
N ARG A 11 -9.06 -31.99 33.46
CA ARG A 11 -8.47 -30.84 32.76
C ARG A 11 -9.58 -30.25 31.88
N ALA A 12 -10.18 -29.17 32.35
CA ALA A 12 -10.94 -28.28 31.52
C ALA A 12 -10.00 -27.79 30.41
N GLY A 13 -10.20 -28.32 29.22
CA GLY A 13 -9.62 -27.72 28.03
C GLY A 13 -10.15 -26.28 27.96
N LEU A 14 -9.25 -25.32 28.09
CA LEU A 14 -9.54 -23.94 27.69
C LEU A 14 -9.81 -24.02 26.22
N ASP A 15 -11.09 -23.92 25.85
CA ASP A 15 -11.49 -23.62 24.47
C ASP A 15 -10.82 -22.28 24.10
N GLU A 16 -9.71 -22.38 23.40
CA GLU A 16 -9.11 -21.26 22.71
C GLU A 16 -10.18 -20.77 21.72
N PRO A 17 -10.60 -19.48 21.78
CA PRO A 17 -11.60 -18.99 20.84
C PRO A 17 -11.08 -19.21 19.42
N PRO A 18 -11.95 -19.56 18.45
CA PRO A 18 -11.52 -19.86 17.09
C PRO A 18 -10.67 -18.72 16.58
N GLY A 19 -9.38 -19.03 16.39
CA GLY A 19 -8.37 -18.07 16.01
C GLY A 19 -8.82 -17.37 14.73
N HIS A 20 -8.93 -16.08 14.83
CA HIS A 20 -9.23 -15.21 13.70
C HIS A 20 -8.08 -15.32 12.70
N ALA A 21 -8.18 -16.21 11.73
CA ALA A 21 -7.15 -16.38 10.73
C ALA A 21 -7.03 -15.11 9.88
N SER A 22 -5.83 -14.54 9.83
CA SER A 22 -5.52 -13.46 8.92
C SER A 22 -5.66 -13.95 7.48
N THR A 23 -6.38 -13.21 6.66
CA THR A 23 -6.50 -13.49 5.23
C THR A 23 -5.37 -12.78 4.49
N SER A 24 -4.62 -13.53 3.70
CA SER A 24 -3.56 -12.99 2.87
C SER A 24 -4.08 -12.78 1.44
N PHE A 25 -3.82 -11.60 0.90
CA PHE A 25 -4.14 -11.21 -0.47
C PHE A 25 -2.85 -10.92 -1.22
N ARG A 26 -2.81 -11.31 -2.49
CA ARG A 26 -1.75 -10.94 -3.43
C ARG A 26 -2.28 -9.93 -4.42
N ILE A 27 -1.54 -8.85 -4.63
CA ILE A 27 -1.89 -7.83 -5.62
C ILE A 27 -1.76 -8.42 -7.02
N ASP A 28 -2.77 -8.17 -7.85
CA ASP A 28 -2.73 -8.48 -9.27
C ASP A 28 -2.04 -7.35 -10.02
N PRO A 29 -0.83 -7.59 -10.58
CA PRO A 29 -0.05 -6.53 -11.22
C PRO A 29 -0.72 -5.92 -12.46
N ASP A 30 -1.62 -6.67 -13.11
CA ASP A 30 -2.33 -6.22 -14.31
C ASP A 30 -3.56 -5.36 -13.97
N ARG A 31 -4.03 -5.45 -12.72
CA ARG A 31 -5.18 -4.70 -12.19
C ARG A 31 -4.79 -3.71 -11.08
N ALA A 32 -3.50 -3.39 -11.00
CA ALA A 32 -2.97 -2.41 -10.08
C ALA A 32 -2.34 -1.26 -10.85
N ALA A 33 -2.70 -0.03 -10.51
CA ALA A 33 -2.26 1.16 -11.18
C ALA A 33 -1.92 2.29 -10.19
N LEU A 34 -0.91 3.06 -10.55
CA LEU A 34 -0.51 4.30 -9.90
C LEU A 34 -0.57 5.44 -10.90
N VAL A 35 -1.12 6.56 -10.48
CA VAL A 35 -1.11 7.80 -11.25
C VAL A 35 -0.42 8.88 -10.42
N LEU A 36 0.59 9.52 -11.00
CA LEU A 36 1.29 10.67 -10.43
C LEU A 36 0.91 11.92 -11.22
N VAL A 37 0.41 12.94 -10.56
CA VAL A 37 0.12 14.23 -11.16
C VAL A 37 1.09 15.27 -10.60
N ALA A 38 2.07 15.62 -11.41
CA ALA A 38 3.01 16.71 -11.13
C ALA A 38 2.46 18.03 -11.70
N ARG A 39 2.41 19.07 -10.89
CA ARG A 39 2.01 20.42 -11.35
C ARG A 39 3.21 21.15 -11.89
N SER A 40 2.98 21.93 -12.95
CA SER A 40 4.00 22.83 -13.50
C SER A 40 3.40 24.20 -13.85
N ASN A 41 4.27 25.15 -14.18
CA ASN A 41 3.85 26.46 -14.67
C ASN A 41 3.22 26.43 -16.09
N ALA A 42 3.29 25.27 -16.78
CA ALA A 42 2.69 25.05 -18.10
C ALA A 42 1.48 24.10 -18.04
N GLY A 43 1.04 23.70 -16.84
CA GLY A 43 -0.05 22.76 -16.62
C GLY A 43 0.39 21.46 -15.93
N PRO A 44 -0.55 20.54 -15.66
CA PRO A 44 -0.23 19.27 -15.04
C PRO A 44 0.45 18.29 -16.02
N ILE A 45 1.38 17.51 -15.50
CA ILE A 45 1.99 16.37 -16.20
C ILE A 45 1.58 15.11 -15.43
N THR A 46 0.97 14.17 -16.13
CA THR A 46 0.47 12.93 -15.53
C THR A 46 1.33 11.75 -15.97
N PHE A 47 1.89 11.04 -15.02
CA PHE A 47 2.60 9.78 -15.24
C PHE A 47 1.76 8.64 -14.69
N GLY A 48 1.71 7.51 -15.41
CA GLY A 48 1.08 6.28 -14.97
C GLY A 48 2.12 5.17 -14.83
N ALA A 49 1.86 4.23 -13.92
CA ALA A 49 2.57 2.96 -13.82
C ALA A 49 1.60 1.84 -13.51
N THR A 50 1.87 0.66 -14.08
CA THR A 50 1.22 -0.62 -13.77
C THR A 50 2.26 -1.63 -13.32
N GLY A 51 1.84 -2.84 -12.98
CA GLY A 51 2.76 -3.88 -12.53
C GLY A 51 3.21 -3.67 -11.10
N ILE A 52 2.34 -3.12 -10.25
CA ILE A 52 2.55 -3.02 -8.81
C ILE A 52 2.39 -4.42 -8.24
N GLU A 53 3.37 -4.85 -7.47
CA GLU A 53 3.40 -6.16 -6.84
C GLU A 53 3.32 -6.01 -5.31
N GLY A 54 2.89 -7.06 -4.62
CA GLY A 54 2.90 -7.07 -3.17
C GLY A 54 1.89 -8.01 -2.56
N SER A 55 1.81 -7.92 -1.23
CA SER A 55 0.90 -8.71 -0.42
C SER A 55 0.28 -7.86 0.68
N ILE A 56 -0.93 -8.25 1.06
CA ILE A 56 -1.71 -7.60 2.10
C ILE A 56 -2.25 -8.69 3.01
N SER A 57 -2.00 -8.58 4.31
CA SER A 57 -2.52 -9.49 5.33
C SER A 57 -3.44 -8.70 6.26
N VAL A 58 -4.71 -9.06 6.26
CA VAL A 58 -5.75 -8.39 7.04
C VAL A 58 -6.69 -9.40 7.67
N HIS A 59 -7.34 -8.99 8.73
CA HIS A 59 -8.49 -9.67 9.29
C HIS A 59 -9.75 -9.15 8.62
N VAL A 60 -10.54 -10.02 8.01
CA VAL A 60 -11.82 -9.64 7.39
C VAL A 60 -12.96 -10.19 8.24
N ALA A 61 -13.84 -9.31 8.68
CA ALA A 61 -15.04 -9.67 9.42
C ALA A 61 -16.23 -8.86 8.90
N GLY A 62 -17.32 -9.56 8.55
CA GLY A 62 -18.52 -8.89 8.03
C GLY A 62 -18.33 -8.09 6.74
N GLY A 63 -17.33 -8.43 5.92
CA GLY A 63 -17.02 -7.69 4.69
C GLY A 63 -16.20 -6.42 4.91
N GLU A 64 -15.59 -6.25 6.08
CA GLU A 64 -14.74 -5.12 6.44
C GLU A 64 -13.40 -5.58 7.01
N VAL A 65 -12.40 -4.70 6.97
CA VAL A 65 -11.12 -4.93 7.64
C VAL A 65 -11.28 -4.68 9.13
N ALA A 66 -11.05 -5.72 9.92
CA ALA A 66 -11.07 -5.65 11.37
C ALA A 66 -9.70 -5.18 11.89
N THR A 67 -9.63 -3.95 12.36
CA THR A 67 -8.38 -3.28 12.73
C THR A 67 -7.90 -3.55 14.17
N HIS A 68 -8.64 -4.36 14.95
CA HIS A 68 -8.16 -4.82 16.27
C HIS A 68 -6.93 -5.74 16.17
N VAL A 69 -6.72 -6.36 15.00
CA VAL A 69 -5.47 -7.01 14.63
C VAL A 69 -4.77 -6.09 13.62
N PRO A 70 -3.53 -5.65 13.89
CA PRO A 70 -2.83 -4.77 12.97
C PRO A 70 -2.72 -5.38 11.57
N PRO A 71 -3.18 -4.68 10.52
CA PRO A 71 -2.98 -5.12 9.16
C PRO A 71 -1.52 -4.96 8.77
N ALA A 72 -1.04 -5.80 7.88
CA ALA A 72 0.27 -5.68 7.28
C ALA A 72 0.14 -5.65 5.76
N ALA A 73 0.91 -4.78 5.11
CA ALA A 73 1.00 -4.77 3.65
C ALA A 73 2.40 -4.32 3.23
N ARG A 74 2.87 -4.91 2.13
CA ARG A 74 4.07 -4.49 1.44
C ARG A 74 3.76 -4.38 -0.05
N LEU A 75 4.00 -3.19 -0.61
CA LEU A 75 3.78 -2.86 -2.00
C LEU A 75 5.10 -2.47 -2.64
N GLU A 76 5.34 -2.93 -3.86
CA GLU A 76 6.49 -2.56 -4.67
C GLU A 76 6.03 -1.95 -5.99
N VAL A 77 6.34 -0.68 -6.19
CA VAL A 77 6.01 0.07 -7.41
C VAL A 77 7.23 0.11 -8.31
N PRO A 78 7.15 -0.43 -9.53
CA PRO A 78 8.27 -0.40 -10.47
C PRO A 78 8.46 1.01 -11.05
N VAL A 79 9.44 1.76 -10.54
CA VAL A 79 9.73 3.14 -10.92
C VAL A 79 10.03 3.26 -12.41
N GLN A 80 10.66 2.24 -13.00
CA GLN A 80 11.00 2.22 -14.43
C GLN A 80 9.78 2.13 -15.36
N ARG A 81 8.58 1.80 -14.82
CA ARG A 81 7.33 1.75 -15.60
C ARG A 81 6.56 3.06 -15.59
N LEU A 82 7.04 4.08 -14.87
CA LEU A 82 6.44 5.41 -14.89
C LEU A 82 6.59 6.05 -16.28
N THR A 83 5.48 6.40 -16.89
CA THR A 83 5.44 7.04 -18.21
C THR A 83 4.28 8.04 -18.32
N CYS A 84 4.51 9.14 -19.00
CA CYS A 84 3.46 10.07 -19.43
C CYS A 84 3.20 9.99 -20.95
N GLY A 85 3.85 9.04 -21.65
CA GLY A 85 3.77 8.89 -23.09
C GLY A 85 4.63 9.90 -23.89
N ASN A 86 5.43 10.72 -23.21
CA ASN A 86 6.38 11.61 -23.81
C ASN A 86 7.80 11.20 -23.42
N GLY A 87 8.56 10.66 -24.38
CA GLY A 87 9.88 10.08 -24.11
C GLY A 87 10.90 11.06 -23.51
N LEU A 88 10.78 12.38 -23.77
CA LEU A 88 11.66 13.37 -23.15
C LEU A 88 11.35 13.54 -21.66
N TYR A 89 10.07 13.63 -21.30
CA TYR A 89 9.66 13.77 -19.91
C TYR A 89 9.88 12.47 -19.14
N ASP A 90 9.63 11.33 -19.78
CA ASP A 90 9.87 10.00 -19.18
C ASP A 90 11.37 9.81 -18.88
N ALA A 91 12.24 10.13 -19.84
CA ALA A 91 13.69 10.05 -19.64
C ALA A 91 14.18 11.00 -18.53
N GLU A 92 13.65 12.23 -18.47
CA GLU A 92 14.03 13.19 -17.41
C GLU A 92 13.54 12.71 -16.04
N LEU A 93 12.30 12.19 -15.93
CA LEU A 93 11.80 11.62 -14.70
C LEU A 93 12.71 10.48 -14.21
N LEU A 94 12.92 9.47 -15.07
CA LEU A 94 13.70 8.27 -14.70
C LEU A 94 15.14 8.60 -14.33
N ARG A 95 15.74 9.59 -15.01
CA ARG A 95 17.06 10.11 -14.67
C ARG A 95 17.04 10.82 -13.30
N ARG A 96 16.02 11.63 -13.02
CA ARG A 96 15.92 12.45 -11.82
C ARG A 96 15.73 11.61 -10.57
N VAL A 97 14.95 10.54 -10.66
CA VAL A 97 14.71 9.61 -9.56
C VAL A 97 15.74 8.49 -9.49
N ASP A 98 16.78 8.55 -10.34
CA ASP A 98 17.81 7.53 -10.47
C ASP A 98 17.25 6.10 -10.52
N ALA A 99 16.32 5.88 -11.46
CA ALA A 99 15.55 4.65 -11.56
C ALA A 99 16.41 3.40 -11.85
N ARG A 100 17.67 3.57 -12.22
CA ARG A 100 18.63 2.46 -12.35
C ARG A 100 19.15 1.99 -11.01
N LEU A 101 19.43 2.92 -10.10
CA LEU A 101 19.91 2.61 -8.75
C LEU A 101 18.75 2.28 -7.82
N PHE A 102 17.62 2.96 -7.99
CA PHE A 102 16.40 2.81 -7.19
C PHE A 102 15.22 2.36 -8.07
N PRO A 103 15.23 1.10 -8.57
CA PRO A 103 14.24 0.64 -9.54
C PRO A 103 12.83 0.46 -8.97
N ARG A 104 12.68 0.50 -7.65
CA ARG A 104 11.40 0.29 -6.94
C ARG A 104 11.18 1.34 -5.87
N ALA A 105 9.93 1.78 -5.73
CA ALA A 105 9.46 2.42 -4.53
C ALA A 105 8.71 1.37 -3.70
N VAL A 106 8.95 1.35 -2.38
CA VAL A 106 8.40 0.34 -1.47
C VAL A 106 7.57 1.02 -0.41
N VAL A 107 6.31 0.58 -0.26
CA VAL A 107 5.41 1.00 0.81
C VAL A 107 5.23 -0.16 1.78
N GLU A 108 5.40 0.09 3.07
CA GLU A 108 5.13 -0.87 4.14
C GLU A 108 4.13 -0.27 5.12
N LEU A 109 2.99 -0.94 5.25
CA LEU A 109 1.93 -0.55 6.18
C LEU A 109 2.33 -0.92 7.61
N GLN A 110 2.11 -0.02 8.55
CA GLN A 110 2.38 -0.21 9.98
C GLN A 110 1.11 -0.20 10.82
N GLY A 111 0.04 0.42 10.32
CA GLY A 111 -1.23 0.50 11.05
C GLY A 111 -2.37 0.99 10.19
N ALA A 112 -3.59 0.68 10.64
CA ALA A 112 -4.81 1.22 10.08
C ALA A 112 -5.86 1.40 11.18
N SER A 113 -6.68 2.44 11.04
CA SER A 113 -7.83 2.70 11.90
C SER A 113 -9.04 3.12 11.07
N PRO A 114 -10.26 2.65 11.40
CA PRO A 114 -11.45 3.03 10.65
C PRO A 114 -11.77 4.51 10.84
N ILE A 115 -12.26 5.17 9.78
CA ILE A 115 -12.69 6.56 9.83
C ILE A 115 -14.07 6.74 9.17
N GLY A 116 -14.99 7.35 9.90
CA GLY A 116 -16.28 7.77 9.38
C GLY A 116 -17.10 6.62 8.79
N ALA A 117 -17.26 6.62 7.46
CA ALA A 117 -18.09 5.63 6.76
C ALA A 117 -17.39 4.28 6.62
N THR A 118 -18.18 3.22 6.50
CA THR A 118 -17.78 1.85 6.21
C THR A 118 -16.77 1.77 5.06
N GLY A 119 -15.74 0.95 5.24
CA GLY A 119 -14.72 0.72 4.22
C GLY A 119 -13.67 1.83 4.07
N ARG A 120 -13.66 2.85 4.92
CA ARG A 120 -12.63 3.89 4.91
C ARG A 120 -11.70 3.77 6.11
N TYR A 121 -10.40 3.88 5.84
CA TYR A 121 -9.36 3.71 6.86
C TYR A 121 -8.33 4.83 6.77
N HIS A 122 -7.95 5.36 7.92
CA HIS A 122 -6.69 6.06 8.06
C HIS A 122 -5.58 5.02 8.16
N VAL A 123 -4.54 5.18 7.36
CA VAL A 123 -3.41 4.25 7.29
C VAL A 123 -2.11 4.97 7.61
N GLU A 124 -1.22 4.29 8.30
CA GLU A 124 0.11 4.76 8.63
C GLU A 124 1.14 3.73 8.15
N GLY A 125 2.29 4.21 7.70
CA GLY A 125 3.33 3.34 7.19
C GLY A 125 4.59 4.10 6.83
N VAL A 126 5.45 3.44 6.07
CA VAL A 126 6.68 4.04 5.54
C VAL A 126 6.74 3.87 4.03
N LEU A 127 7.24 4.89 3.36
CA LEU A 127 7.61 4.86 1.95
C LEU A 127 9.11 4.96 1.83
N THR A 128 9.72 3.98 1.18
CA THR A 128 11.12 4.03 0.73
C THR A 128 11.14 4.35 -0.76
N PHE A 129 11.66 5.50 -1.12
CA PHE A 129 11.78 5.96 -2.49
C PHE A 129 13.08 6.72 -2.67
N HIS A 130 13.75 6.55 -3.81
CA HIS A 130 15.03 7.20 -4.11
C HIS A 130 16.10 7.01 -3.01
N GLY A 131 16.11 5.82 -2.37
CA GLY A 131 17.00 5.49 -1.26
C GLY A 131 16.66 6.13 0.09
N VAL A 132 15.59 6.92 0.16
CA VAL A 132 15.16 7.63 1.37
C VAL A 132 13.87 7.02 1.90
N THR A 133 13.83 6.72 3.19
CA THR A 133 12.64 6.20 3.88
C THR A 133 11.98 7.32 4.68
N ARG A 134 10.67 7.48 4.53
CA ARG A 134 9.85 8.47 5.25
C ARG A 134 8.57 7.84 5.77
N SER A 135 8.17 8.24 6.97
CA SER A 135 6.83 7.95 7.47
C SER A 135 5.79 8.68 6.64
N MET A 136 4.69 8.00 6.39
CA MET A 136 3.55 8.55 5.67
C MET A 136 2.25 8.13 6.35
N ALA A 137 1.25 8.97 6.21
CA ALA A 137 -0.11 8.67 6.65
C ALA A 137 -1.08 9.14 5.57
N GLY A 138 -2.19 8.45 5.42
CA GLY A 138 -3.17 8.77 4.40
C GLY A 138 -4.51 8.12 4.68
N THR A 139 -5.43 8.28 3.73
CA THR A 139 -6.74 7.65 3.78
C THR A 139 -6.90 6.75 2.57
N VAL A 140 -7.41 5.54 2.81
CA VAL A 140 -7.77 4.60 1.77
C VAL A 140 -9.23 4.18 1.90
N ALA A 141 -9.84 3.86 0.78
CA ALA A 141 -11.10 3.11 0.71
C ALA A 141 -10.78 1.66 0.37
N VAL A 142 -11.38 0.73 1.12
CA VAL A 142 -11.24 -0.71 0.91
C VAL A 142 -12.62 -1.30 0.69
N SER A 143 -12.76 -2.12 -0.33
CA SER A 143 -14.00 -2.84 -0.63
C SER A 143 -13.73 -4.28 -1.03
N PHE A 144 -14.74 -5.13 -0.86
CA PHE A 144 -14.71 -6.54 -1.21
C PHE A 144 -15.85 -6.82 -2.19
N PRO A 145 -15.69 -6.50 -3.50
CA PRO A 145 -16.76 -6.62 -4.49
C PRO A 145 -17.20 -8.06 -4.75
N GLU A 146 -16.29 -9.00 -4.55
CA GLU A 146 -16.51 -10.43 -4.72
C GLU A 146 -15.80 -11.22 -3.61
N PRO A 147 -16.27 -12.43 -3.27
CA PRO A 147 -15.55 -13.29 -2.33
C PRO A 147 -14.11 -13.53 -2.79
N GLY A 148 -13.15 -13.25 -1.92
CA GLY A 148 -11.73 -13.44 -2.22
C GLY A 148 -11.06 -12.31 -2.98
N ARG A 149 -11.80 -11.24 -3.35
CA ARG A 149 -11.23 -10.06 -4.00
C ARG A 149 -11.31 -8.83 -3.09
N MET A 150 -10.21 -8.10 -3.01
CA MET A 150 -10.09 -6.83 -2.32
C MET A 150 -9.74 -5.74 -3.33
N VAL A 151 -10.41 -4.59 -3.22
CA VAL A 151 -10.07 -3.37 -3.98
C VAL A 151 -9.69 -2.28 -3.00
N ILE A 152 -8.57 -1.61 -3.26
CA ILE A 152 -8.06 -0.49 -2.45
C ILE A 152 -7.87 0.72 -3.35
N GLU A 153 -8.43 1.84 -2.93
CA GLU A 153 -8.24 3.13 -3.57
C GLU A 153 -7.70 4.14 -2.57
N GLY A 154 -6.74 4.94 -2.99
CA GLY A 154 -6.13 5.96 -2.14
C GLY A 154 -5.62 7.14 -2.92
N GLU A 155 -5.55 8.28 -2.24
CA GLU A 155 -4.93 9.49 -2.77
C GLU A 155 -4.07 10.13 -1.68
N GLN A 156 -2.87 10.58 -2.07
CA GLN A 156 -1.92 11.27 -1.20
C GLN A 156 -1.16 12.33 -1.97
N VAL A 157 -0.81 13.42 -1.28
CA VAL A 157 0.13 14.41 -1.80
C VAL A 157 1.49 14.19 -1.17
N LEU A 158 2.51 14.04 -1.99
CA LEU A 158 3.89 13.85 -1.57
C LEU A 158 4.74 15.06 -2.03
N ASP A 159 5.64 15.52 -1.17
CA ASP A 159 6.67 16.47 -1.55
C ASP A 159 7.94 15.70 -1.96
N MET A 160 8.33 15.80 -3.23
CA MET A 160 9.49 15.08 -3.76
C MET A 160 10.80 15.47 -3.06
N ARG A 161 10.88 16.67 -2.45
CA ARG A 161 12.06 17.13 -1.70
C ARG A 161 12.31 16.30 -0.45
N HIS A 162 11.25 15.69 0.13
CA HIS A 162 11.41 14.77 1.26
C HIS A 162 12.19 13.51 0.88
N PHE A 163 12.29 13.21 -0.42
CA PHE A 163 13.05 12.10 -0.96
C PHE A 163 14.33 12.54 -1.67
N GLU A 164 14.82 13.75 -1.33
CA GLU A 164 16.06 14.33 -1.89
C GLU A 164 16.01 14.52 -3.42
N ILE A 165 14.80 14.61 -3.97
CA ILE A 165 14.59 14.86 -5.40
C ILE A 165 14.37 16.34 -5.61
N THR A 166 15.29 16.97 -6.35
CA THR A 166 15.15 18.37 -6.73
C THR A 166 14.12 18.48 -7.87
N PRO A 167 13.08 19.33 -7.72
CA PRO A 167 12.13 19.55 -8.81
C PRO A 167 12.82 19.97 -10.10
N PRO A 168 12.49 19.33 -11.25
CA PRO A 168 13.14 19.67 -12.50
C PRO A 168 12.75 21.07 -12.98
N ALA A 169 13.74 21.77 -13.52
CA ALA A 169 13.55 22.98 -14.28
C ALA A 169 14.26 22.78 -15.63
N VAL A 170 13.50 22.69 -16.71
CA VAL A 170 14.01 22.51 -18.08
C VAL A 170 13.58 23.70 -18.90
N ALA A 171 14.54 24.52 -19.31
CA ALA A 171 14.26 25.78 -19.96
C ALA A 171 13.31 26.68 -19.16
N MET A 172 12.11 26.98 -19.67
CA MET A 172 11.10 27.77 -18.96
C MET A 172 10.08 26.91 -18.19
N LEU A 173 10.14 25.58 -18.28
CA LEU A 173 9.26 24.67 -17.55
C LEU A 173 9.77 24.50 -16.12
N ARG A 174 8.92 24.81 -15.15
CA ARG A 174 9.16 24.58 -13.73
C ARG A 174 8.14 23.60 -13.19
N ILE A 175 8.60 22.50 -12.59
CA ILE A 175 7.74 21.54 -11.89
C ILE A 175 7.73 21.89 -10.40
N TYR A 176 6.55 21.90 -9.80
CA TYR A 176 6.39 22.14 -8.38
C TYR A 176 6.71 20.88 -7.57
N PRO A 177 7.20 21.02 -6.32
CA PRO A 177 7.66 19.88 -5.54
C PRO A 177 6.55 18.93 -5.10
N GLU A 178 5.33 19.40 -5.02
CA GLU A 178 4.18 18.58 -4.60
C GLU A 178 3.65 17.75 -5.77
N VAL A 179 3.55 16.44 -5.55
CA VAL A 179 3.02 15.48 -6.51
C VAL A 179 1.82 14.78 -5.88
N ARG A 180 0.71 14.79 -6.58
CA ARG A 180 -0.47 14.02 -6.20
C ARG A 180 -0.29 12.59 -6.70
N VAL A 181 -0.48 11.65 -5.80
CA VAL A 181 -0.40 10.21 -6.05
C VAL A 181 -1.78 9.62 -5.88
N GLN A 182 -2.28 8.94 -6.90
CA GLN A 182 -3.52 8.18 -6.85
C GLN A 182 -3.18 6.71 -7.06
N LEU A 183 -3.73 5.86 -6.21
CA LEU A 183 -3.47 4.43 -6.20
C LEU A 183 -4.78 3.66 -6.36
N HIS A 184 -4.79 2.70 -7.26
CA HIS A 184 -5.84 1.69 -7.40
C HIS A 184 -5.18 0.32 -7.39
N LEU A 185 -5.61 -0.55 -6.47
CA LEU A 185 -5.10 -1.91 -6.35
C LEU A 185 -6.27 -2.89 -6.32
N GLU A 186 -6.16 -3.96 -7.08
CA GLU A 186 -6.96 -5.16 -6.88
C GLU A 186 -6.06 -6.29 -6.39
N ALA A 187 -6.54 -7.04 -5.43
CA ALA A 187 -5.82 -8.15 -4.84
C ALA A 187 -6.76 -9.34 -4.65
N ASP A 188 -6.29 -10.52 -4.96
CA ASP A 188 -7.02 -11.77 -4.78
C ASP A 188 -6.44 -12.56 -3.60
N THR A 189 -7.26 -13.37 -2.93
CA THR A 189 -6.79 -14.24 -1.86
C THR A 189 -5.67 -15.13 -2.34
N ALA A 190 -4.54 -15.07 -1.62
CA ALA A 190 -3.45 -16.00 -1.86
C ALA A 190 -3.90 -17.40 -1.44
N HIS A 191 -4.03 -18.31 -2.40
CA HIS A 191 -4.21 -19.72 -2.11
C HIS A 191 -2.87 -20.29 -1.60
N PRO A 192 -2.90 -21.14 -0.57
CA PRO A 192 -1.71 -21.77 -0.02
C PRO A 192 -1.01 -22.67 -1.03
#